data_45f45d7dbb45542405e6c8164af6f667
#
_entry.id   45f45d7dbb45542405e6c8164af6f667
#
_cell.length_a   1.000
_cell.length_b   1.000
_cell.length_c   1.000
_cell.angle_alpha   90.00
_cell.angle_beta   90.00
_cell.angle_gamma   90.00
#
_symmetry.space_group_name_H-M   'P 1'
#
loop_
_entity.id
_entity.type
_entity.pdbx_description
1 polymer ?
#
loop_
_entity_poly.entity_id
_entity_poly.type
_entity_poly.pdbx_seq_one_letter_code
_entity_poly.pdbx_strand_id
1 'polypeptide(L)'
;MENHLVHSIPTKKLVENALIPQNAYQGDAGYDLCSTETVTLKPFERKLIPTELAIEIPFGSGLAIKQGLSIVNAPGLIDSNYRGELKVIAINLDPKEPITIQVGDRIAQLVIMKVESLEFKEVEELNDSERGTGGFKWCFKSLISRHIYTSQVKIGP
;
A
#
# COMPACT_ATOMS: atom_id res chain seq x y z
N MET A 1 -22.16 -16.77 22.11
CA MET A 1 -21.49 -16.97 20.80
C MET A 1 -21.94 -15.83 19.93
N GLU A 2 -21.09 -14.82 19.76
CA GLU A 2 -21.39 -13.70 18.84
C GLU A 2 -21.36 -14.25 17.41
N ASN A 3 -22.48 -14.11 16.71
CA ASN A 3 -22.57 -14.39 15.29
C ASN A 3 -21.69 -13.36 14.55
N HIS A 4 -20.46 -13.70 14.25
CA HIS A 4 -19.66 -12.94 13.29
C HIS A 4 -20.34 -13.07 11.92
N LEU A 5 -21.08 -12.02 11.54
CA LEU A 5 -21.58 -11.87 10.17
C LEU A 5 -20.38 -11.85 9.22
N VAL A 6 -20.15 -12.95 8.53
CA VAL A 6 -19.17 -13.01 7.45
C VAL A 6 -19.73 -12.22 6.27
N HIS A 7 -19.19 -11.03 6.04
CA HIS A 7 -19.53 -10.24 4.85
C HIS A 7 -18.78 -10.82 3.65
N SER A 8 -19.49 -11.28 2.64
CA SER A 8 -18.90 -11.71 1.37
C SER A 8 -18.55 -10.51 0.51
N ILE A 9 -17.41 -10.60 -0.19
CA ILE A 9 -16.96 -9.58 -1.14
C ILE A 9 -17.11 -10.14 -2.55
N PRO A 10 -18.00 -9.56 -3.40
CA PRO A 10 -18.15 -10.00 -4.76
C PRO A 10 -16.81 -9.87 -5.52
N THR A 11 -16.34 -10.99 -6.04
CA THR A 11 -15.07 -11.08 -6.74
C THR A 11 -15.27 -11.80 -8.06
N LYS A 12 -14.88 -11.15 -9.17
CA LYS A 12 -14.97 -11.70 -10.51
C LYS A 12 -13.58 -12.11 -11.01
N LYS A 13 -13.44 -13.36 -11.41
CA LYS A 13 -12.26 -13.83 -12.19
C LYS A 13 -12.42 -13.35 -13.63
N LEU A 14 -11.38 -12.72 -14.17
CA LEU A 14 -11.34 -12.27 -15.56
C LEU A 14 -10.82 -13.37 -16.49
N VAL A 15 -10.03 -14.30 -15.92
CA VAL A 15 -9.56 -15.53 -16.58
C VAL A 15 -9.74 -16.73 -15.65
N GLU A 16 -9.80 -17.94 -16.20
CA GLU A 16 -10.11 -19.15 -15.45
C GLU A 16 -9.08 -19.47 -14.35
N ASN A 17 -7.78 -19.29 -14.66
CA ASN A 17 -6.68 -19.58 -13.75
C ASN A 17 -6.42 -18.48 -12.68
N ALA A 18 -7.18 -17.40 -12.65
CA ALA A 18 -7.08 -16.41 -11.58
C ALA A 18 -7.46 -17.04 -10.23
N LEU A 19 -6.73 -16.70 -9.17
CA LEU A 19 -6.93 -17.25 -7.83
C LEU A 19 -7.71 -16.26 -6.97
N ILE A 20 -8.83 -16.71 -6.40
CA ILE A 20 -9.60 -15.90 -5.43
C ILE A 20 -8.72 -15.65 -4.19
N PRO A 21 -8.65 -14.40 -3.69
CA PRO A 21 -7.82 -14.06 -2.54
C PRO A 21 -8.18 -14.89 -1.30
N GLN A 22 -7.17 -15.39 -0.62
CA GLN A 22 -7.32 -16.22 0.58
C GLN A 22 -6.36 -15.77 1.68
N ASN A 23 -6.77 -15.95 2.94
CA ASN A 23 -5.87 -15.80 4.08
C ASN A 23 -4.90 -16.98 4.13
N ALA A 24 -3.64 -16.72 4.51
CA ALA A 24 -2.67 -17.78 4.74
C ALA A 24 -3.02 -18.62 5.98
N TYR A 25 -3.54 -17.94 7.03
CA TYR A 25 -4.00 -18.57 8.27
C TYR A 25 -5.35 -17.99 8.70
N GLN A 26 -6.11 -18.77 9.45
CA GLN A 26 -7.38 -18.31 10.02
C GLN A 26 -7.12 -17.13 10.99
N GLY A 27 -7.81 -16.00 10.77
CA GLY A 27 -7.67 -14.79 11.58
C GLY A 27 -6.70 -13.76 11.01
N ASP A 28 -6.00 -14.04 9.92
CA ASP A 28 -5.20 -13.04 9.22
C ASP A 28 -6.09 -11.91 8.67
N ALA A 29 -5.63 -10.68 8.80
CA ALA A 29 -6.34 -9.51 8.27
C ALA A 29 -6.17 -9.34 6.75
N GLY A 30 -5.12 -9.94 6.18
CA GLY A 30 -4.76 -9.81 4.77
C GLY A 30 -5.11 -11.05 3.95
N TYR A 31 -5.55 -10.81 2.72
CA TYR A 31 -5.85 -11.83 1.73
C TYR A 31 -4.78 -11.79 0.64
N ASP A 32 -4.14 -12.92 0.36
CA ASP A 32 -3.08 -13.00 -0.63
C ASP A 32 -3.60 -12.76 -2.05
N LEU A 33 -2.91 -11.88 -2.79
CA LEU A 33 -3.08 -11.67 -4.22
C LEU A 33 -1.96 -12.39 -4.97
N CYS A 34 -2.34 -13.19 -5.96
CA CYS A 34 -1.40 -14.00 -6.74
C CYS A 34 -1.23 -13.48 -8.17
N SER A 35 -0.04 -13.66 -8.72
CA SER A 35 0.24 -13.40 -10.12
C SER A 35 -0.43 -14.44 -11.03
N THR A 36 -0.98 -14.00 -12.15
CA THR A 36 -1.50 -14.88 -13.22
C THR A 36 -0.52 -15.07 -14.37
N GLU A 37 0.65 -14.41 -14.31
CA GLU A 37 1.71 -14.54 -15.32
C GLU A 37 3.08 -14.79 -14.68
N THR A 38 3.99 -15.38 -15.46
CA THR A 38 5.42 -15.45 -15.10
C THR A 38 6.12 -14.22 -15.67
N VAL A 39 6.79 -13.46 -14.79
CA VAL A 39 7.50 -12.24 -15.19
C VAL A 39 8.81 -12.11 -14.45
N THR A 40 9.86 -11.67 -15.15
CA THR A 40 11.15 -11.35 -14.56
C THR A 40 11.31 -9.82 -14.49
N LEU A 41 11.67 -9.32 -13.33
CA LEU A 41 11.98 -7.92 -13.05
C LEU A 41 13.50 -7.78 -12.90
N LYS A 42 14.14 -7.02 -13.78
CA LYS A 42 15.56 -6.66 -13.63
C LYS A 42 15.74 -5.74 -12.42
N PRO A 43 16.98 -5.56 -11.93
CA PRO A 43 17.27 -4.56 -10.90
C PRO A 43 16.63 -3.20 -11.21
N PHE A 44 15.89 -2.65 -10.24
CA PHE A 44 15.15 -1.40 -10.31
C PHE A 44 14.03 -1.33 -11.38
N GLU A 45 13.75 -2.45 -12.06
CA GLU A 45 12.63 -2.52 -12.98
C GLU A 45 11.30 -2.58 -12.22
N ARG A 46 10.30 -1.85 -12.74
CA ARG A 46 8.92 -1.89 -12.26
C ARG A 46 7.98 -2.40 -13.36
N LYS A 47 7.02 -3.22 -12.97
CA LYS A 47 5.96 -3.72 -13.87
C LYS A 47 4.62 -3.78 -13.15
N LEU A 48 3.55 -3.65 -13.94
CA LEU A 48 2.20 -3.99 -13.53
C LEU A 48 2.03 -5.50 -13.65
N ILE A 49 1.82 -6.16 -12.51
CA ILE A 49 1.61 -7.62 -12.46
C ILE A 49 0.11 -7.86 -12.37
N PRO A 50 -0.49 -8.60 -13.33
CA PRO A 50 -1.91 -8.89 -13.34
C PRO A 50 -2.28 -9.90 -12.25
N THR A 51 -3.43 -9.71 -11.62
CA THR A 51 -4.08 -10.71 -10.78
C THR A 51 -5.30 -11.32 -11.47
N GLU A 52 -5.76 -10.69 -12.54
CA GLU A 52 -6.95 -11.04 -13.33
C GLU A 52 -8.21 -11.18 -12.45
N LEU A 53 -8.30 -10.29 -11.46
CA LEU A 53 -9.44 -10.16 -10.55
C LEU A 53 -10.04 -8.76 -10.63
N ALA A 54 -11.37 -8.70 -10.63
CA ALA A 54 -12.13 -7.48 -10.35
C ALA A 54 -12.96 -7.71 -9.09
N ILE A 55 -12.92 -6.77 -8.15
CA ILE A 55 -13.51 -6.91 -6.81
C ILE A 55 -14.44 -5.74 -6.55
N GLU A 56 -15.59 -6.02 -5.95
CA GLU A 56 -16.50 -5.00 -5.44
C GLU A 56 -16.20 -4.73 -3.97
N ILE A 57 -15.37 -3.72 -3.71
CA ILE A 57 -14.92 -3.39 -2.35
C ILE A 57 -15.89 -2.43 -1.70
N PRO A 58 -16.43 -2.74 -0.50
CA PRO A 58 -17.32 -1.83 0.21
C PRO A 58 -16.62 -0.54 0.64
N PHE A 59 -15.38 -0.61 1.14
CA PHE A 59 -14.52 0.54 1.54
C PHE A 59 -13.05 0.12 1.72
N GLY A 60 -12.11 0.93 1.26
CA GLY A 60 -10.67 1.03 1.51
C GLY A 60 -9.81 -0.22 1.67
N SER A 61 -8.63 -0.26 1.07
CA SER A 61 -7.70 -1.41 1.17
C SER A 61 -6.23 -1.02 1.15
N GLY A 62 -5.36 -1.87 1.72
CA GLY A 62 -3.92 -1.68 1.79
C GLY A 62 -3.11 -2.95 1.49
N LEU A 63 -1.81 -2.82 1.15
CA LEU A 63 -0.95 -3.87 0.61
C LEU A 63 0.39 -4.01 1.35
N ALA A 64 0.96 -5.23 1.42
CA ALA A 64 2.19 -5.56 2.15
C ALA A 64 3.34 -6.06 1.27
N ILE A 65 4.59 -6.00 1.78
CA ILE A 65 5.87 -6.21 1.07
C ILE A 65 6.58 -7.49 1.52
N LYS A 66 7.31 -8.19 0.60
CA LYS A 66 8.23 -9.29 0.94
C LYS A 66 9.47 -9.34 0.03
N GLN A 67 10.69 -9.51 0.65
CA GLN A 67 11.97 -9.92 0.03
C GLN A 67 12.44 -9.13 -1.22
N GLY A 68 12.86 -7.87 -1.07
CA GLY A 68 13.42 -7.09 -2.18
C GLY A 68 12.40 -6.67 -3.24
N LEU A 69 11.35 -7.44 -3.43
CA LEU A 69 10.19 -7.06 -4.20
C LEU A 69 9.37 -6.06 -3.39
N SER A 70 9.18 -4.87 -3.93
CA SER A 70 8.35 -3.83 -3.31
C SER A 70 7.18 -3.46 -4.22
N ILE A 71 6.19 -2.79 -3.63
CA ILE A 71 5.05 -2.23 -4.33
C ILE A 71 5.22 -0.72 -4.34
N VAL A 72 5.28 -0.14 -5.54
CA VAL A 72 5.61 1.28 -5.74
C VAL A 72 4.68 2.22 -4.99
N ASN A 73 3.39 1.88 -4.90
CA ASN A 73 2.35 2.67 -4.26
C ASN A 73 1.85 2.07 -2.95
N ALA A 74 2.65 1.26 -2.25
CA ALA A 74 2.21 0.66 -0.98
C ALA A 74 2.17 1.70 0.17
N PRO A 75 1.06 1.77 0.96
CA PRO A 75 -0.21 1.09 0.72
C PRO A 75 -0.99 1.71 -0.45
N GLY A 76 -1.32 0.90 -1.47
CA GLY A 76 -2.17 1.33 -2.58
C GLY A 76 -3.64 1.35 -2.15
N LEU A 77 -4.29 2.49 -2.26
CA LEU A 77 -5.72 2.61 -2.01
C LEU A 77 -6.50 2.29 -3.30
N ILE A 78 -7.59 1.56 -3.13
CA ILE A 78 -8.51 1.20 -4.21
C ILE A 78 -9.89 1.69 -3.81
N ASP A 79 -10.45 2.55 -4.64
CA ASP A 79 -11.75 3.17 -4.39
C ASP A 79 -12.88 2.15 -4.43
N SER A 80 -13.90 2.35 -3.60
CA SER A 80 -15.10 1.48 -3.57
C SER A 80 -15.86 1.43 -4.89
N ASN A 81 -15.71 2.45 -5.74
CA ASN A 81 -16.34 2.54 -7.06
C ASN A 81 -15.50 1.90 -8.18
N TYR A 82 -14.27 1.45 -7.89
CA TYR A 82 -13.44 0.80 -8.90
C TYR A 82 -13.98 -0.58 -9.25
N ARG A 83 -14.09 -0.88 -10.54
CA ARG A 83 -14.58 -2.16 -11.09
C ARG A 83 -13.61 -2.79 -12.09
N GLY A 84 -12.43 -2.16 -12.27
CA GLY A 84 -11.38 -2.67 -13.12
C GLY A 84 -10.58 -3.80 -12.47
N GLU A 85 -9.66 -4.36 -13.24
CA GLU A 85 -8.73 -5.38 -12.75
C GLU A 85 -7.80 -4.83 -11.67
N LEU A 86 -7.61 -5.59 -10.59
CA LEU A 86 -6.58 -5.33 -9.58
C LEU A 86 -5.22 -5.73 -10.14
N LYS A 87 -4.31 -4.75 -10.22
CA LYS A 87 -2.91 -4.98 -10.63
C LYS A 87 -1.96 -4.53 -9.53
N VAL A 88 -0.86 -5.26 -9.38
CA VAL A 88 0.20 -4.92 -8.43
C VAL A 88 1.32 -4.21 -9.16
N ILE A 89 1.66 -2.97 -8.76
CA ILE A 89 2.79 -2.22 -9.31
C ILE A 89 4.05 -2.66 -8.59
N ALA A 90 4.63 -3.78 -9.04
CA ALA A 90 5.82 -4.35 -8.43
C ALA A 90 7.10 -3.67 -8.92
N ILE A 91 8.09 -3.55 -8.03
CA ILE A 91 9.44 -3.08 -8.32
C ILE A 91 10.47 -4.02 -7.68
N ASN A 92 11.51 -4.33 -8.42
CA ASN A 92 12.68 -5.02 -7.88
C ASN A 92 13.65 -3.98 -7.28
N LEU A 93 13.83 -4.00 -5.96
CA LEU A 93 14.77 -3.13 -5.24
C LEU A 93 16.16 -3.76 -5.05
N ASP A 94 16.36 -5.01 -5.49
CA ASP A 94 17.69 -5.60 -5.49
C ASP A 94 18.57 -4.89 -6.52
N PRO A 95 19.80 -4.44 -6.15
CA PRO A 95 20.67 -3.70 -7.05
C PRO A 95 21.41 -4.58 -8.06
N LYS A 96 21.38 -5.90 -7.91
CA LYS A 96 22.22 -6.82 -8.70
C LYS A 96 21.43 -7.95 -9.35
N GLU A 97 20.50 -8.56 -8.59
CA GLU A 97 19.84 -9.80 -8.99
C GLU A 97 18.45 -9.53 -9.56
N PRO A 98 18.08 -10.19 -10.66
CA PRO A 98 16.70 -10.17 -11.16
C PRO A 98 15.80 -10.98 -10.23
N ILE A 99 14.53 -10.60 -10.12
CA ILE A 99 13.50 -11.34 -9.41
C ILE A 99 12.52 -11.92 -10.44
N THR A 100 12.32 -13.23 -10.39
CA THR A 100 11.32 -13.91 -11.21
C THR A 100 10.09 -14.22 -10.37
N ILE A 101 8.95 -13.73 -10.79
CA ILE A 101 7.62 -14.05 -10.26
C ILE A 101 7.03 -15.13 -11.15
N GLN A 102 6.54 -16.22 -10.56
CA GLN A 102 5.86 -17.31 -11.25
C GLN A 102 4.34 -17.15 -11.17
N VAL A 103 3.62 -17.79 -12.09
CA VAL A 103 2.16 -17.94 -11.98
C VAL A 103 1.81 -18.57 -10.62
N GLY A 104 0.87 -17.95 -9.90
CA GLY A 104 0.44 -18.40 -8.56
C GLY A 104 1.27 -17.88 -7.40
N ASP A 105 2.40 -17.20 -7.65
CA ASP A 105 3.16 -16.57 -6.57
C ASP A 105 2.33 -15.45 -5.90
N ARG A 106 2.38 -15.43 -4.57
CA ARG A 106 1.77 -14.37 -3.75
C ARG A 106 2.62 -13.12 -3.84
N ILE A 107 2.07 -12.08 -4.45
CA ILE A 107 2.79 -10.83 -4.77
C ILE A 107 2.38 -9.65 -3.89
N ALA A 108 1.22 -9.73 -3.25
CA ALA A 108 0.69 -8.67 -2.40
C ALA A 108 -0.34 -9.23 -1.42
N GLN A 109 -0.77 -8.38 -0.48
CA GLN A 109 -1.93 -8.67 0.38
C GLN A 109 -2.98 -7.59 0.23
N LEU A 110 -4.24 -8.00 0.11
CA LEU A 110 -5.40 -7.14 0.14
C LEU A 110 -5.95 -7.07 1.56
N VAL A 111 -6.07 -5.86 2.11
CA VAL A 111 -6.68 -5.63 3.43
C VAL A 111 -7.91 -4.76 3.24
N ILE A 112 -9.05 -5.22 3.73
CA ILE A 112 -10.29 -4.43 3.68
C ILE A 112 -10.37 -3.58 4.95
N MET A 113 -10.47 -2.27 4.78
CA MET A 113 -10.52 -1.31 5.87
C MET A 113 -11.74 -0.41 5.75
N LYS A 114 -12.31 -0.02 6.89
CA LYS A 114 -13.34 1.00 6.93
C LYS A 114 -12.71 2.37 6.73
N VAL A 115 -13.24 3.15 5.79
CA VAL A 115 -12.81 4.52 5.51
C VAL A 115 -13.94 5.49 5.89
N GLU A 116 -13.59 6.56 6.56
CA GLU A 116 -14.53 7.63 6.88
C GLU A 116 -14.72 8.55 5.68
N SER A 117 -15.96 8.98 5.46
CA SER A 117 -16.28 10.00 4.47
C SER A 117 -16.19 11.38 5.13
N LEU A 118 -15.30 12.22 4.62
CA LEU A 118 -15.07 13.55 5.13
C LEU A 118 -15.28 14.58 4.03
N GLU A 119 -15.81 15.75 4.41
CA GLU A 119 -15.92 16.90 3.52
C GLU A 119 -14.85 17.94 3.89
N PHE A 120 -14.18 18.50 2.88
CA PHE A 120 -13.28 19.63 3.07
C PHE A 120 -14.07 20.93 3.03
N LYS A 121 -13.95 21.72 4.10
CA LYS A 121 -14.55 23.05 4.20
C LYS A 121 -13.43 24.09 4.17
N GLU A 122 -13.51 25.02 3.24
CA GLU A 122 -12.62 26.19 3.23
C GLU A 122 -12.91 27.09 4.44
N VAL A 123 -11.87 27.49 5.12
CA VAL A 123 -11.90 28.43 6.25
C VAL A 123 -10.79 29.45 6.08
N GLU A 124 -11.00 30.65 6.61
CA GLU A 124 -9.99 31.71 6.56
C GLU A 124 -8.81 31.41 7.50
N GLU A 125 -9.07 30.80 8.66
CA GLU A 125 -8.07 30.46 9.66
C GLU A 125 -8.32 29.07 10.24
N LEU A 126 -7.23 28.37 10.57
CA LEU A 126 -7.26 27.11 11.31
C LEU A 126 -7.10 27.38 12.80
N ASN A 127 -7.69 26.54 13.63
CA ASN A 127 -7.49 26.59 15.07
C ASN A 127 -6.01 26.33 15.43
N ASP A 128 -5.56 26.97 16.51
CA ASP A 128 -4.24 26.77 17.06
C ASP A 128 -4.02 25.30 17.50
N SER A 129 -2.76 24.84 17.39
CA SER A 129 -2.34 23.54 17.90
C SER A 129 -0.95 23.62 18.51
N GLU A 130 -0.64 22.73 19.46
CA GLU A 130 0.68 22.69 20.10
C GLU A 130 1.84 22.54 19.10
N ARG A 131 1.60 21.87 17.99
CA ARG A 131 2.59 21.68 16.92
C ARG A 131 2.68 22.88 15.99
N GLY A 132 1.61 23.63 15.80
CA GLY A 132 1.51 24.76 14.87
C GLY A 132 2.02 24.40 13.48
N THR A 133 2.84 25.26 12.90
CA THR A 133 3.48 25.07 11.57
C THR A 133 4.71 24.18 11.59
N GLY A 134 5.04 23.53 12.72
CA GLY A 134 6.22 22.70 12.88
C GLY A 134 6.18 21.41 12.08
N GLY A 135 6.57 21.44 10.79
CA GLY A 135 6.78 20.25 9.95
C GLY A 135 8.19 19.67 10.14
N PHE A 136 8.40 18.40 9.79
CA PHE A 136 9.68 17.67 9.64
C PHE A 136 10.69 17.72 10.81
N LYS A 137 10.48 18.52 11.85
CA LYS A 137 11.42 18.69 12.97
C LYS A 137 11.58 17.43 13.85
N TRP A 138 10.63 16.50 13.82
CA TRP A 138 10.64 15.31 14.68
C TRP A 138 11.57 14.20 14.19
N CYS A 139 11.79 14.09 12.90
CA CYS A 139 12.61 13.01 12.36
C CYS A 139 14.10 13.13 12.67
N PHE A 140 14.58 14.30 13.10
CA PHE A 140 16.01 14.57 13.31
C PHE A 140 16.41 14.82 14.77
N LYS A 141 15.46 14.93 15.70
CA LYS A 141 15.79 15.28 17.10
C LYS A 141 16.36 14.12 17.95
N SER A 142 16.23 12.88 17.50
CA SER A 142 16.70 11.71 18.24
C SER A 142 18.10 11.20 17.86
N LEU A 143 18.72 11.73 16.80
CA LEU A 143 19.98 11.21 16.26
C LEU A 143 21.21 12.14 16.43
N ILE A 144 21.03 13.37 16.90
CA ILE A 144 22.17 14.27 17.11
C ILE A 144 22.16 14.77 18.56
N SER A 145 22.90 14.04 19.43
CA SER A 145 23.27 14.54 20.76
C SER A 145 24.05 15.84 20.61
N ARG A 146 23.58 16.85 21.26
CA ARG A 146 24.18 18.04 21.89
C ARG A 146 25.59 18.51 21.47
N HIS A 147 26.05 18.42 20.23
CA HIS A 147 27.21 19.22 19.79
C HIS A 147 27.05 19.49 18.29
N ILE A 148 27.15 20.76 17.94
CA ILE A 148 27.11 21.33 16.59
C ILE A 148 25.72 21.87 16.17
N TYR A 149 25.37 23.06 16.64
CA TYR A 149 24.76 24.10 15.79
C TYR A 149 24.86 25.46 16.51
N THR A 150 26.05 26.05 16.46
CA THR A 150 26.21 27.50 16.44
C THR A 150 26.92 27.86 15.14
N SER A 151 26.17 27.96 14.05
CA SER A 151 26.56 28.76 12.90
C SER A 151 25.30 29.31 12.25
N GLN A 152 25.16 30.60 12.41
CA GLN A 152 24.10 31.43 11.86
C GLN A 152 24.12 31.36 10.33
N VAL A 153 23.02 30.90 9.72
CA VAL A 153 22.71 31.28 8.35
C VAL A 153 21.75 32.46 8.43
N LYS A 154 22.28 33.65 8.27
CA LYS A 154 21.50 34.84 7.94
C LYS A 154 21.05 34.70 6.50
N ILE A 155 19.76 34.54 6.28
CA ILE A 155 19.14 34.80 4.97
C ILE A 155 18.80 36.28 5.01
N GLY A 156 19.52 37.09 4.23
CA GLY A 156 19.23 38.51 4.03
C GLY A 156 18.02 38.74 3.12
N PRO A 157 17.56 40.01 3.01
CA PRO A 157 16.25 40.38 2.50
C PRO A 157 16.01 40.00 1.04
#